data_ad960128a674498958bc3bd7452af636
#
_entry.id   ad960128a674498958bc3bd7452af636
#
_cell.length_a   1.000
_cell.length_b   1.000
_cell.length_c   1.000
_cell.angle_alpha   90.00
_cell.angle_beta   90.00
_cell.angle_gamma   90.00
#
_symmetry.space_group_name_H-M   'P 1'
#
loop_
_entity.id
_entity.type
_entity.pdbx_description
1 polymer ?
#
loop_
_entity_poly.entity_id
_entity_poly.type
_entity_poly.pdbx_seq_one_letter_code
_entity_poly.pdbx_strand_id
1 'polypeptide(L)'
;MSTGLITYDVEGKVALIGLNRANKRNAISEAVITELRDAVLRAGDEADAGVLFGHGQNFSAGLDLAELAERIAPEAQRPRKRRPHSWHTTFDLISRGTIPFVAAVQGAVIGGGLELAAAAHIRVADDTAFFGLPEGQRGIFVGGGGSVRIQRIVGYETMADMMLTGRLLSAEEGRQAKLVQYIVKQGEALAKAKELAGKIAQNVPQTNWQITNVLPRINDMSHDDGLFMEYMNSAMTKPPESLERLRAFLDKRAAPLDKPKGGNLSSK
;
A
#
# COMPACT_ATOMS: atom_id res chain seq x y z
N MET A 1 -6.40 -8.16 24.22
CA MET A 1 -6.32 -7.00 23.32
C MET A 1 -4.85 -6.62 23.22
N SER A 2 -4.29 -6.52 22.02
CA SER A 2 -2.89 -6.10 21.85
C SER A 2 -2.72 -4.68 22.40
N THR A 3 -1.77 -4.50 23.31
CA THR A 3 -1.40 -3.18 23.88
C THR A 3 -0.44 -2.41 22.97
N GLY A 4 -0.06 -2.99 21.81
CA GLY A 4 0.91 -2.42 20.87
C GLY A 4 0.33 -1.31 19.99
N LEU A 5 1.22 -0.55 19.36
CA LEU A 5 0.88 0.51 18.40
C LEU A 5 0.42 -0.06 17.05
N ILE A 6 0.76 -1.31 16.79
CA ILE A 6 0.34 -2.12 15.64
C ILE A 6 -0.37 -3.37 16.16
N THR A 7 -1.50 -3.71 15.55
CA THR A 7 -2.11 -5.02 15.73
C THR A 7 -1.69 -5.94 14.58
N TYR A 8 -1.51 -7.22 14.89
CA TYR A 8 -1.16 -8.25 13.92
C TYR A 8 -2.01 -9.49 14.14
N ASP A 9 -2.58 -10.00 13.07
CA ASP A 9 -3.33 -11.25 13.05
C ASP A 9 -3.15 -11.94 11.69
N VAL A 10 -3.45 -13.25 11.60
CA VAL A 10 -3.42 -14.02 10.36
C VAL A 10 -4.73 -14.76 10.19
N GLU A 11 -5.45 -14.47 9.10
CA GLU A 11 -6.66 -15.19 8.71
C GLU A 11 -6.37 -16.05 7.46
N GLY A 12 -6.26 -17.35 7.66
CA GLY A 12 -5.84 -18.28 6.61
C GLY A 12 -4.42 -17.98 6.11
N LYS A 13 -4.30 -17.45 4.88
CA LYS A 13 -3.03 -17.03 4.26
C LYS A 13 -2.88 -15.50 4.14
N VAL A 14 -3.68 -14.74 4.88
CA VAL A 14 -3.69 -13.28 4.83
C VAL A 14 -3.29 -12.70 6.17
N ALA A 15 -2.21 -11.93 6.21
CA ALA A 15 -1.79 -11.16 7.37
C ALA A 15 -2.60 -9.86 7.47
N LEU A 16 -3.08 -9.54 8.65
CA LEU A 16 -3.84 -8.32 8.98
C LEU A 16 -2.99 -7.43 9.88
N ILE A 17 -2.56 -6.27 9.37
CA ILE A 17 -1.69 -5.32 10.08
C ILE A 17 -2.46 -4.02 10.28
N GLY A 18 -2.82 -3.71 11.52
CA GLY A 18 -3.63 -2.55 11.87
C GLY A 18 -2.86 -1.47 12.63
N LEU A 19 -2.91 -0.22 12.17
CA LEU A 19 -2.47 0.94 12.95
C LEU A 19 -3.40 1.11 14.16
N ASN A 20 -2.86 1.10 15.39
CA ASN A 20 -3.65 1.04 16.63
C ASN A 20 -3.41 2.24 17.55
N ARG A 21 -3.48 3.45 16.99
CA ARG A 21 -3.43 4.73 17.73
C ARG A 21 -4.64 5.62 17.39
N ALA A 22 -5.85 5.04 17.43
CA ALA A 22 -7.08 5.73 17.04
C ALA A 22 -7.29 7.07 17.78
N ASN A 23 -6.89 7.16 19.06
CA ASN A 23 -6.94 8.38 19.88
C ASN A 23 -6.02 9.50 19.36
N LYS A 24 -5.00 9.18 18.56
CA LYS A 24 -4.13 10.13 17.84
C LYS A 24 -4.34 10.06 16.32
N ARG A 25 -5.52 9.63 15.86
CA ARG A 25 -5.86 9.46 14.44
C ARG A 25 -4.79 8.66 13.69
N ASN A 26 -4.25 7.64 14.33
CA ASN A 26 -3.19 6.78 13.82
C ASN A 26 -1.95 7.55 13.31
N ALA A 27 -1.57 8.62 14.02
CA ALA A 27 -0.32 9.34 13.72
C ALA A 27 0.88 8.41 13.85
N ILE A 28 1.81 8.53 12.90
CA ILE A 28 2.96 7.65 12.72
C ILE A 28 4.19 8.25 13.42
N SER A 29 4.66 7.59 14.46
CA SER A 29 5.91 7.87 15.19
C SER A 29 7.01 6.88 14.78
N GLU A 30 8.25 7.10 15.20
CA GLU A 30 9.35 6.13 14.98
C GLU A 30 9.06 4.78 15.65
N ALA A 31 8.34 4.78 16.78
CA ALA A 31 7.91 3.54 17.42
C ALA A 31 6.89 2.77 16.55
N VAL A 32 5.92 3.47 15.95
CA VAL A 32 4.97 2.88 14.98
C VAL A 32 5.72 2.30 13.77
N ILE A 33 6.71 3.01 13.23
CA ILE A 33 7.53 2.53 12.11
C ILE A 33 8.28 1.23 12.48
N THR A 34 8.80 1.17 13.71
CA THR A 34 9.52 -0.02 14.18
C THR A 34 8.58 -1.23 14.29
N GLU A 35 7.45 -1.09 14.98
CA GLU A 35 6.47 -2.16 15.11
C GLU A 35 5.86 -2.56 13.74
N LEU A 36 5.61 -1.59 12.87
CA LEU A 36 5.11 -1.85 11.51
C LEU A 36 6.12 -2.66 10.69
N ARG A 37 7.40 -2.30 10.75
CA ARG A 37 8.46 -3.05 10.07
C ARG A 37 8.49 -4.51 10.54
N ASP A 38 8.45 -4.72 11.85
CA ASP A 38 8.51 -6.07 12.42
C ASP A 38 7.26 -6.89 12.05
N ALA A 39 6.08 -6.25 12.03
CA ALA A 39 4.84 -6.87 11.56
C ALA A 39 4.88 -7.23 10.06
N VAL A 40 5.45 -6.36 9.20
CA VAL A 40 5.58 -6.61 7.76
C VAL A 40 6.55 -7.75 7.47
N LEU A 41 7.68 -7.81 8.19
CA LEU A 41 8.64 -8.92 8.06
C LEU A 41 7.99 -10.24 8.48
N ARG A 42 7.32 -10.25 9.62
CA ARG A 42 6.57 -11.41 10.11
C ARG A 42 5.51 -11.88 9.11
N ALA A 43 4.78 -10.95 8.49
CA ALA A 43 3.79 -11.27 7.46
C ALA A 43 4.42 -11.95 6.25
N GLY A 44 5.64 -11.56 5.87
CA GLY A 44 6.40 -12.20 4.80
C GLY A 44 6.74 -13.67 5.06
N ASP A 45 6.85 -14.07 6.33
CA ASP A 45 7.15 -15.45 6.76
C ASP A 45 5.87 -16.28 6.97
N GLU A 46 4.76 -15.65 7.35
CA GLU A 46 3.55 -16.35 7.82
C GLU A 46 2.37 -16.30 6.84
N ALA A 47 2.42 -15.49 5.76
CA ALA A 47 1.29 -15.26 4.88
C ALA A 47 1.68 -15.12 3.41
N ASP A 48 0.71 -15.27 2.49
CA ASP A 48 0.88 -15.11 1.05
C ASP A 48 0.37 -13.73 0.54
N ALA A 49 -0.34 -12.98 1.37
CA ALA A 49 -0.78 -11.61 1.13
C ALA A 49 -0.99 -10.86 2.45
N GLY A 50 -0.96 -9.53 2.43
CA GLY A 50 -1.19 -8.70 3.60
C GLY A 50 -2.27 -7.64 3.39
N VAL A 51 -2.93 -7.25 4.47
CA VAL A 51 -3.85 -6.11 4.54
C VAL A 51 -3.34 -5.11 5.53
N LEU A 52 -3.21 -3.85 5.10
CA LEU A 52 -2.92 -2.68 5.95
C LEU A 52 -4.22 -1.94 6.23
N PHE A 53 -4.51 -1.61 7.48
CA PHE A 53 -5.69 -0.85 7.86
C PHE A 53 -5.45 0.03 9.09
N GLY A 54 -6.37 0.95 9.38
CA GLY A 54 -6.34 1.77 10.58
C GLY A 54 -7.51 1.43 11.49
N HIS A 55 -7.26 1.26 12.81
CA HIS A 55 -8.34 1.18 13.78
C HIS A 55 -9.03 2.54 13.95
N GLY A 56 -10.34 2.53 14.20
CA GLY A 56 -11.15 3.72 14.40
C GLY A 56 -11.57 4.39 13.10
N GLN A 57 -11.76 5.72 13.12
CA GLN A 57 -12.38 6.47 12.03
C GLN A 57 -11.40 6.89 10.92
N ASN A 58 -10.09 6.76 11.13
CA ASN A 58 -9.08 7.25 10.19
C ASN A 58 -8.06 6.15 9.87
N PHE A 59 -7.62 6.10 8.64
CA PHE A 59 -6.45 5.29 8.30
C PHE A 59 -5.21 5.86 9.00
N SER A 60 -4.81 7.09 8.68
CA SER A 60 -3.71 7.78 9.37
C SER A 60 -3.69 9.27 9.06
N ALA A 61 -3.48 10.09 10.09
CA ALA A 61 -3.22 11.53 9.96
C ALA A 61 -1.75 11.86 9.60
N GLY A 62 -0.92 10.85 9.33
CA GLY A 62 0.47 11.01 8.94
C GLY A 62 1.46 11.14 10.10
N LEU A 63 2.56 11.85 9.87
CA LEU A 63 3.64 12.01 10.82
C LEU A 63 3.16 12.56 12.17
N ASP A 64 3.64 11.98 13.28
CA ASP A 64 3.44 12.53 14.63
C ASP A 64 4.24 13.84 14.76
N LEU A 65 3.54 14.98 14.54
CA LEU A 65 4.17 16.30 14.53
C LEU A 65 4.72 16.71 15.91
N ALA A 66 4.18 16.17 17.00
CA ALA A 66 4.71 16.43 18.33
C ALA A 66 6.11 15.81 18.48
N GLU A 67 6.27 14.54 18.06
CA GLU A 67 7.57 13.88 18.04
C GLU A 67 8.56 14.59 17.09
N LEU A 68 8.08 15.07 15.93
CA LEU A 68 8.92 15.83 15.02
C LEU A 68 9.42 17.11 15.68
N ALA A 69 8.53 17.89 16.32
CA ALA A 69 8.90 19.12 17.00
C ALA A 69 9.97 18.91 18.07
N GLU A 70 9.81 17.88 18.90
CA GLU A 70 10.83 17.49 19.88
C GLU A 70 12.17 17.12 19.22
N ARG A 71 12.14 16.42 18.09
CA ARG A 71 13.34 15.97 17.38
C ARG A 71 14.12 17.09 16.72
N ILE A 72 13.47 18.15 16.25
CA ILE A 72 14.09 19.28 15.59
C ILE A 72 14.41 20.44 16.55
N ALA A 73 14.01 20.36 17.82
CA ALA A 73 14.34 21.34 18.82
C ALA A 73 15.86 21.50 18.93
N PRO A 74 16.38 22.74 19.09
CA PRO A 74 17.83 23.00 19.11
C PRO A 74 18.59 22.12 20.11
N GLU A 75 18.00 21.84 21.28
CA GLU A 75 18.58 21.03 22.34
C GLU A 75 18.71 19.56 21.98
N ALA A 76 17.92 19.08 21.00
CA ALA A 76 17.93 17.69 20.52
C ALA A 76 18.91 17.47 19.36
N GLN A 77 19.47 18.54 18.80
CA GLN A 77 20.35 18.48 17.63
C GLN A 77 21.74 17.97 18.04
N ARG A 78 21.91 16.64 17.96
CA ARG A 78 23.23 15.99 18.11
C ARG A 78 23.69 15.43 16.78
N PRO A 79 25.02 15.40 16.50
CA PRO A 79 25.54 14.71 15.33
C PRO A 79 25.06 13.25 15.35
N ARG A 80 24.29 12.86 14.32
CA ARG A 80 23.79 11.48 14.21
C ARG A 80 24.59 10.71 13.17
N LYS A 81 24.93 9.47 13.47
CA LYS A 81 25.47 8.57 12.46
C LYS A 81 24.44 8.40 11.34
N ARG A 82 24.87 8.46 10.08
CA ARG A 82 24.01 8.17 8.93
C ARG A 82 23.50 6.72 9.03
N ARG A 83 22.20 6.55 9.02
CA ARG A 83 21.51 5.25 8.98
C ARG A 83 20.53 5.27 7.81
N PRO A 84 20.17 4.10 7.25
CA PRO A 84 19.05 4.03 6.32
C PRO A 84 17.81 4.69 6.96
N HIS A 85 17.05 5.42 6.14
CA HIS A 85 15.86 6.10 6.64
C HIS A 85 14.79 5.04 6.99
N SER A 86 14.37 4.98 8.26
CA SER A 86 13.48 3.94 8.79
C SER A 86 12.16 3.84 8.02
N TRP A 87 11.58 4.98 7.65
CA TRP A 87 10.36 5.04 6.85
C TRP A 87 10.56 4.48 5.43
N HIS A 88 11.67 4.84 4.76
CA HIS A 88 11.96 4.32 3.42
C HIS A 88 12.08 2.80 3.45
N THR A 89 12.89 2.28 4.38
CA THR A 89 13.11 0.83 4.48
C THR A 89 11.84 0.08 4.82
N THR A 90 11.02 0.59 5.74
CA THR A 90 9.76 -0.04 6.14
C THR A 90 8.73 -0.02 5.00
N PHE A 91 8.58 1.11 4.32
CA PHE A 91 7.62 1.22 3.21
C PHE A 91 8.10 0.47 1.96
N ASP A 92 9.40 0.32 1.77
CA ASP A 92 9.95 -0.53 0.71
C ASP A 92 9.73 -2.03 0.98
N LEU A 93 9.73 -2.47 2.24
CA LEU A 93 9.31 -3.85 2.58
C LEU A 93 7.85 -4.13 2.19
N ILE A 94 6.96 -3.13 2.25
CA ILE A 94 5.58 -3.25 1.79
C ILE A 94 5.52 -3.30 0.27
N SER A 95 6.20 -2.36 -0.41
CA SER A 95 6.07 -2.19 -1.87
C SER A 95 6.95 -3.12 -2.71
N ARG A 96 7.99 -3.71 -2.13
CA ARG A 96 8.98 -4.55 -2.81
C ARG A 96 9.41 -5.77 -2.00
N GLY A 97 8.66 -6.09 -0.94
CA GLY A 97 8.93 -7.25 -0.10
C GLY A 97 8.48 -8.55 -0.72
N THR A 98 8.27 -9.54 0.13
CA THR A 98 8.00 -10.93 -0.27
C THR A 98 6.57 -11.16 -0.70
N ILE A 99 5.59 -10.44 -0.11
CA ILE A 99 4.17 -10.63 -0.34
C ILE A 99 3.48 -9.33 -0.80
N PRO A 100 2.39 -9.42 -1.59
CA PRO A 100 1.59 -8.27 -1.95
C PRO A 100 0.76 -7.75 -0.77
N PHE A 101 0.49 -6.42 -0.75
CA PHE A 101 -0.34 -5.77 0.26
C PHE A 101 -1.53 -5.04 -0.36
N VAL A 102 -2.67 -5.11 0.32
CA VAL A 102 -3.88 -4.31 0.06
C VAL A 102 -4.07 -3.34 1.22
N ALA A 103 -4.22 -2.04 0.97
CA ALA A 103 -4.56 -1.07 1.99
C ALA A 103 -6.08 -0.82 2.01
N ALA A 104 -6.69 -0.93 3.19
CA ALA A 104 -8.05 -0.51 3.47
C ALA A 104 -8.02 0.85 4.14
N VAL A 105 -8.54 1.88 3.48
CA VAL A 105 -8.41 3.27 3.94
C VAL A 105 -9.78 3.91 4.16
N GLN A 106 -9.89 4.66 5.25
CA GLN A 106 -11.08 5.41 5.63
C GLN A 106 -10.69 6.73 6.30
N GLY A 107 -11.58 7.72 6.28
CA GLY A 107 -11.36 9.02 6.89
C GLY A 107 -10.05 9.66 6.41
N ALA A 108 -9.25 10.19 7.33
CA ALA A 108 -8.00 10.86 7.00
C ALA A 108 -6.93 9.89 6.48
N VAL A 109 -6.39 10.19 5.30
CA VAL A 109 -5.25 9.52 4.65
C VAL A 109 -4.25 10.63 4.26
N ILE A 110 -3.48 11.12 5.23
CA ILE A 110 -2.77 12.40 5.12
C ILE A 110 -1.26 12.21 5.28
N GLY A 111 -0.49 12.91 4.45
CA GLY A 111 0.98 12.98 4.55
C GLY A 111 1.61 11.58 4.59
N GLY A 112 2.38 11.29 5.64
CA GLY A 112 2.96 9.96 5.86
C GLY A 112 1.95 8.81 5.86
N GLY A 113 0.66 9.06 6.17
CA GLY A 113 -0.41 8.07 6.04
C GLY A 113 -0.73 7.77 4.57
N LEU A 114 -0.73 8.80 3.70
CA LEU A 114 -0.86 8.60 2.26
C LEU A 114 0.39 7.94 1.66
N GLU A 115 1.59 8.27 2.17
CA GLU A 115 2.83 7.61 1.78
C GLU A 115 2.82 6.11 2.11
N LEU A 116 2.29 5.74 3.29
CA LEU A 116 2.09 4.34 3.69
C LEU A 116 1.06 3.63 2.79
N ALA A 117 -0.10 4.24 2.57
CA ALA A 117 -1.11 3.69 1.67
C ALA A 117 -0.58 3.48 0.24
N ALA A 118 0.23 4.43 -0.27
CA ALA A 118 0.85 4.36 -1.59
C ALA A 118 1.96 3.30 -1.69
N ALA A 119 2.46 2.77 -0.57
CA ALA A 119 3.37 1.64 -0.57
C ALA A 119 2.65 0.31 -0.82
N ALA A 120 1.35 0.20 -0.53
CA ALA A 120 0.55 -0.97 -0.86
C ALA A 120 0.24 -1.04 -2.37
N HIS A 121 0.02 -2.25 -2.88
CA HIS A 121 -0.20 -2.52 -4.32
C HIS A 121 -1.62 -2.17 -4.76
N ILE A 122 -2.59 -2.45 -3.90
CA ILE A 122 -4.01 -2.14 -4.12
C ILE A 122 -4.52 -1.32 -2.94
N ARG A 123 -5.36 -0.35 -3.20
CA ARG A 123 -6.00 0.50 -2.18
C ARG A 123 -7.51 0.46 -2.36
N VAL A 124 -8.20 0.17 -1.26
CA VAL A 124 -9.66 0.19 -1.14
C VAL A 124 -10.01 1.32 -0.20
N ALA A 125 -10.76 2.29 -0.65
CA ALA A 125 -11.31 3.36 0.18
C ALA A 125 -12.77 3.08 0.52
N ASP A 126 -13.21 3.48 1.70
CA ASP A 126 -14.62 3.76 1.86
C ASP A 126 -14.93 5.22 1.47
N ASP A 127 -16.21 5.57 1.36
CA ASP A 127 -16.67 6.87 0.88
C ASP A 127 -16.38 8.02 1.85
N THR A 128 -15.89 7.74 3.07
CA THR A 128 -15.44 8.75 4.03
C THR A 128 -13.98 9.15 3.82
N ALA A 129 -13.23 8.41 3.02
CA ALA A 129 -11.80 8.65 2.84
C ALA A 129 -11.52 9.98 2.14
N PHE A 130 -10.50 10.69 2.62
CA PHE A 130 -9.97 11.87 1.96
C PHE A 130 -8.43 11.88 2.03
N PHE A 131 -7.82 12.38 0.97
CA PHE A 131 -6.37 12.30 0.76
C PHE A 131 -5.76 13.69 0.75
N GLY A 132 -4.59 13.86 1.37
CA GLY A 132 -3.90 15.13 1.36
C GLY A 132 -2.41 15.03 1.61
N LEU A 133 -1.68 16.03 1.10
CA LEU A 133 -0.24 16.22 1.30
C LEU A 133 0.01 17.66 1.76
N PRO A 134 -0.26 18.00 3.04
CA PRO A 134 -0.17 19.37 3.54
C PRO A 134 1.26 19.77 3.94
N GLU A 135 2.27 19.11 3.41
CA GLU A 135 3.68 19.29 3.80
C GLU A 135 4.15 20.73 3.58
N GLY A 136 3.80 21.35 2.46
CA GLY A 136 4.13 22.75 2.18
C GLY A 136 3.59 23.72 3.24
N GLN A 137 2.36 23.48 3.73
CA GLN A 137 1.75 24.28 4.81
C GLN A 137 2.42 24.05 6.18
N ARG A 138 3.18 22.98 6.34
CA ARG A 138 3.87 22.60 7.57
C ARG A 138 5.37 22.92 7.54
N GLY A 139 5.88 23.42 6.41
CA GLY A 139 7.30 23.71 6.23
C GLY A 139 8.17 22.45 6.22
N ILE A 140 7.61 21.29 5.80
CA ILE A 140 8.31 20.00 5.70
C ILE A 140 8.16 19.44 4.29
N PHE A 141 8.84 18.36 4.01
CA PHE A 141 8.74 17.61 2.76
C PHE A 141 8.37 16.15 3.05
N VAL A 142 7.78 15.44 2.08
CA VAL A 142 7.49 14.01 2.19
C VAL A 142 8.77 13.22 2.46
N GLY A 143 8.72 12.27 3.37
CA GLY A 143 9.91 11.56 3.86
C GLY A 143 9.79 10.04 3.90
N GLY A 144 8.62 9.47 3.52
CA GLY A 144 8.38 8.04 3.46
C GLY A 144 8.44 7.45 2.03
N GLY A 145 8.95 8.21 1.05
CA GLY A 145 9.03 7.80 -0.35
C GLY A 145 7.80 8.23 -1.18
N GLY A 146 6.98 9.14 -0.66
CA GLY A 146 5.81 9.68 -1.36
C GLY A 146 6.18 10.43 -2.64
N SER A 147 7.29 11.18 -2.63
CA SER A 147 7.82 11.85 -3.83
C SER A 147 8.10 10.89 -4.99
N VAL A 148 8.38 9.64 -4.70
CA VAL A 148 8.59 8.61 -5.72
C VAL A 148 7.29 7.88 -6.07
N ARG A 149 6.54 7.41 -5.07
CA ARG A 149 5.35 6.55 -5.29
C ARG A 149 4.11 7.34 -5.66
N ILE A 150 3.80 8.41 -4.90
CA ILE A 150 2.55 9.16 -5.12
C ILE A 150 2.63 9.90 -6.44
N GLN A 151 3.76 10.57 -6.74
CA GLN A 151 3.94 11.27 -8.01
C GLN A 151 3.77 10.34 -9.22
N ARG A 152 4.24 9.09 -9.14
CA ARG A 152 4.05 8.09 -10.21
C ARG A 152 2.60 7.63 -10.34
N ILE A 153 1.81 7.71 -9.27
CA ILE A 153 0.39 7.35 -9.28
C ILE A 153 -0.46 8.49 -9.85
N VAL A 154 -0.29 9.71 -9.33
CA VAL A 154 -1.21 10.84 -9.61
C VAL A 154 -0.68 11.85 -10.61
N GLY A 155 0.60 11.75 -11.01
CA GLY A 155 1.30 12.76 -11.79
C GLY A 155 1.84 13.92 -10.94
N TYR A 156 2.80 14.66 -11.52
CA TYR A 156 3.44 15.80 -10.85
C TYR A 156 2.43 16.89 -10.51
N GLU A 157 1.57 17.25 -11.44
CA GLU A 157 0.63 18.37 -11.30
C GLU A 157 -0.32 18.17 -10.12
N THR A 158 -0.91 16.99 -10.01
CA THR A 158 -1.82 16.67 -8.88
C THR A 158 -1.08 16.67 -7.56
N MET A 159 0.12 16.07 -7.52
CA MET A 159 0.91 16.05 -6.27
C MET A 159 1.36 17.45 -5.88
N ALA A 160 1.78 18.29 -6.83
CA ALA A 160 2.20 19.66 -6.60
C ALA A 160 1.03 20.49 -6.07
N ASP A 161 -0.17 20.38 -6.67
CA ASP A 161 -1.37 21.05 -6.17
C ASP A 161 -1.68 20.66 -4.72
N MET A 162 -1.70 19.35 -4.41
CA MET A 162 -1.93 18.87 -3.05
C MET A 162 -0.88 19.42 -2.05
N MET A 163 0.39 19.46 -2.42
CA MET A 163 1.48 19.88 -1.52
C MET A 163 1.56 21.40 -1.37
N LEU A 164 1.37 22.17 -2.44
CA LEU A 164 1.50 23.63 -2.41
C LEU A 164 0.26 24.31 -1.82
N THR A 165 -0.92 23.84 -2.17
CA THR A 165 -2.18 24.46 -1.74
C THR A 165 -2.76 23.81 -0.49
N GLY A 166 -2.36 22.56 -0.17
CA GLY A 166 -2.98 21.75 0.87
C GLY A 166 -4.33 21.18 0.46
N ARG A 167 -4.64 21.16 -0.85
CA ARG A 167 -5.89 20.59 -1.37
C ARG A 167 -6.08 19.15 -0.90
N LEU A 168 -7.28 18.86 -0.42
CA LEU A 168 -7.72 17.53 -0.10
C LEU A 168 -8.52 16.95 -1.28
N LEU A 169 -8.29 15.68 -1.58
CA LEU A 169 -9.10 14.93 -2.54
C LEU A 169 -10.08 14.05 -1.79
N SER A 170 -11.34 14.07 -2.17
CA SER A 170 -12.35 13.10 -1.73
C SER A 170 -12.04 11.69 -2.23
N ALA A 171 -12.76 10.67 -1.75
CA ALA A 171 -12.61 9.29 -2.22
C ALA A 171 -12.78 9.19 -3.75
N GLU A 172 -13.78 9.89 -4.33
CA GLU A 172 -14.04 9.87 -5.77
C GLU A 172 -12.94 10.60 -6.56
N GLU A 173 -12.49 11.79 -6.11
CA GLU A 173 -11.35 12.48 -6.73
C GLU A 173 -10.07 11.65 -6.62
N GLY A 174 -9.86 10.96 -5.48
CA GLY A 174 -8.76 10.02 -5.29
C GLY A 174 -8.82 8.83 -6.27
N ARG A 175 -10.02 8.34 -6.59
CA ARG A 175 -10.21 7.30 -7.62
C ARG A 175 -9.88 7.83 -9.01
N GLN A 176 -10.34 9.03 -9.35
CA GLN A 176 -10.02 9.68 -10.62
C GLN A 176 -8.52 9.94 -10.77
N ALA A 177 -7.86 10.33 -9.67
CA ALA A 177 -6.40 10.49 -9.60
C ALA A 177 -5.63 9.16 -9.45
N LYS A 178 -6.30 8.00 -9.50
CA LYS A 178 -5.72 6.64 -9.36
C LYS A 178 -5.11 6.34 -7.98
N LEU A 179 -5.37 7.16 -6.97
CA LEU A 179 -4.94 6.88 -5.59
C LEU A 179 -5.60 5.64 -5.02
N VAL A 180 -6.84 5.33 -5.43
CA VAL A 180 -7.55 4.12 -5.04
C VAL A 180 -8.17 3.42 -6.24
N GLN A 181 -8.27 2.08 -6.17
CA GLN A 181 -8.84 1.26 -7.23
C GLN A 181 -10.31 0.92 -6.95
N TYR A 182 -10.71 0.90 -5.68
CA TYR A 182 -12.06 0.53 -5.26
C TYR A 182 -12.59 1.55 -4.26
N ILE A 183 -13.87 1.92 -4.42
CA ILE A 183 -14.63 2.66 -3.42
C ILE A 183 -15.80 1.79 -2.97
N VAL A 184 -16.00 1.70 -1.67
CA VAL A 184 -17.09 0.96 -1.02
C VAL A 184 -17.79 1.88 -0.02
N LYS A 185 -18.90 1.41 0.56
CA LYS A 185 -19.60 2.17 1.59
C LYS A 185 -18.79 2.25 2.87
N GLN A 186 -19.10 3.26 3.67
CA GLN A 186 -18.49 3.47 4.99
C GLN A 186 -18.44 2.17 5.80
N GLY A 187 -17.25 1.85 6.30
CA GLY A 187 -16.99 0.67 7.12
C GLY A 187 -16.75 -0.63 6.35
N GLU A 188 -16.90 -0.66 5.01
CA GLU A 188 -16.73 -1.88 4.20
C GLU A 188 -15.29 -2.04 3.64
N ALA A 189 -14.41 -1.05 3.80
CA ALA A 189 -13.07 -1.06 3.19
C ALA A 189 -12.24 -2.27 3.65
N LEU A 190 -12.24 -2.58 4.94
CA LEU A 190 -11.48 -3.72 5.47
C LEU A 190 -12.00 -5.05 4.93
N ALA A 191 -13.32 -5.25 4.89
CA ALA A 191 -13.92 -6.49 4.36
C ALA A 191 -13.55 -6.69 2.89
N LYS A 192 -13.63 -5.61 2.08
CA LYS A 192 -13.25 -5.66 0.66
C LYS A 192 -11.75 -5.90 0.47
N ALA A 193 -10.90 -5.29 1.28
CA ALA A 193 -9.45 -5.52 1.23
C ALA A 193 -9.09 -6.97 1.58
N LYS A 194 -9.74 -7.57 2.58
CA LYS A 194 -9.59 -8.98 2.94
C LYS A 194 -10.03 -9.91 1.80
N GLU A 195 -11.16 -9.61 1.15
CA GLU A 195 -11.60 -10.36 -0.05
C GLU A 195 -10.53 -10.35 -1.15
N LEU A 196 -9.98 -9.17 -1.46
CA LEU A 196 -8.96 -9.02 -2.49
C LEU A 196 -7.64 -9.71 -2.11
N ALA A 197 -7.18 -9.54 -0.86
CA ALA A 197 -5.99 -10.22 -0.36
C ALA A 197 -6.16 -11.74 -0.36
N GLY A 198 -7.35 -12.25 -0.03
CA GLY A 198 -7.68 -13.67 -0.13
C GLY A 198 -7.58 -14.21 -1.56
N LYS A 199 -8.02 -13.44 -2.57
CA LYS A 199 -7.82 -13.79 -3.98
C LYS A 199 -6.35 -13.79 -4.38
N ILE A 200 -5.58 -12.80 -3.93
CA ILE A 200 -4.13 -12.69 -4.17
C ILE A 200 -3.38 -13.86 -3.54
N ALA A 201 -3.73 -14.25 -2.32
CA ALA A 201 -3.10 -15.36 -1.60
C ALA A 201 -3.35 -16.73 -2.24
N GLN A 202 -4.28 -16.82 -3.19
CA GLN A 202 -4.49 -18.03 -4.00
C GLN A 202 -3.54 -18.11 -5.20
N ASN A 203 -2.86 -17.05 -5.57
CA ASN A 203 -1.91 -17.07 -6.69
C ASN A 203 -0.64 -17.84 -6.31
N VAL A 204 0.16 -18.19 -7.33
CA VAL A 204 1.51 -18.73 -7.11
C VAL A 204 2.39 -17.61 -6.52
N PRO A 205 3.03 -17.81 -5.34
CA PRO A 205 3.80 -16.77 -4.68
C PRO A 205 4.89 -16.15 -5.55
N GLN A 206 5.61 -16.97 -6.33
CA GLN A 206 6.62 -16.47 -7.29
C GLN A 206 6.01 -15.50 -8.32
N THR A 207 4.80 -15.78 -8.82
CA THR A 207 4.13 -14.91 -9.77
C THR A 207 3.72 -13.59 -9.11
N ASN A 208 3.20 -13.64 -7.89
CA ASN A 208 2.91 -12.43 -7.11
C ASN A 208 4.17 -11.58 -6.93
N TRP A 209 5.30 -12.21 -6.55
CA TRP A 209 6.56 -11.51 -6.40
C TRP A 209 7.04 -10.86 -7.72
N GLN A 210 6.93 -11.57 -8.85
CA GLN A 210 7.26 -11.01 -10.17
C GLN A 210 6.39 -9.80 -10.50
N ILE A 211 5.09 -9.86 -10.25
CA ILE A 211 4.16 -8.74 -10.49
C ILE A 211 4.55 -7.53 -9.63
N THR A 212 4.83 -7.71 -8.36
CA THR A 212 5.08 -6.61 -7.43
C THR A 212 6.50 -6.05 -7.51
N ASN A 213 7.47 -6.85 -7.95
CA ASN A 213 8.87 -6.47 -7.98
C ASN A 213 9.43 -6.20 -9.38
N VAL A 214 8.94 -6.88 -10.42
CA VAL A 214 9.48 -6.74 -11.77
C VAL A 214 8.76 -5.67 -12.56
N LEU A 215 7.41 -5.65 -12.60
CA LEU A 215 6.66 -4.64 -13.34
C LEU A 215 7.03 -3.19 -12.99
N PRO A 216 7.18 -2.81 -11.69
CA PRO A 216 7.57 -1.44 -11.37
C PRO A 216 8.97 -1.07 -11.87
N ARG A 217 9.88 -2.05 -11.96
CA ARG A 217 11.23 -1.82 -12.49
C ARG A 217 11.22 -1.67 -14.01
N ILE A 218 10.44 -2.49 -14.71
CA ILE A 218 10.29 -2.40 -16.17
C ILE A 218 9.76 -1.02 -16.58
N ASN A 219 8.85 -0.45 -15.82
CA ASN A 219 8.30 0.89 -16.09
C ASN A 219 9.36 2.01 -16.09
N ASP A 220 10.48 1.80 -15.42
CA ASP A 220 11.59 2.76 -15.32
C ASP A 220 12.73 2.45 -16.33
N MET A 221 12.60 1.42 -17.18
CA MET A 221 13.60 0.98 -18.13
C MET A 221 13.34 1.53 -19.53
N SER A 222 14.37 1.46 -20.38
CA SER A 222 14.17 1.63 -21.82
C SER A 222 13.27 0.51 -22.38
N HIS A 223 12.69 0.71 -23.55
CA HIS A 223 11.84 -0.31 -24.19
C HIS A 223 12.57 -1.66 -24.33
N ASP A 224 13.79 -1.64 -24.86
CA ASP A 224 14.56 -2.85 -25.14
C ASP A 224 15.01 -3.55 -23.85
N ASP A 225 15.48 -2.79 -22.83
CA ASP A 225 15.83 -3.36 -21.53
C ASP A 225 14.60 -3.93 -20.83
N GLY A 226 13.46 -3.27 -20.94
CA GLY A 226 12.19 -3.74 -20.40
C GLY A 226 11.74 -5.06 -21.01
N LEU A 227 11.79 -5.20 -22.34
CA LEU A 227 11.50 -6.46 -23.03
C LEU A 227 12.50 -7.57 -22.67
N PHE A 228 13.77 -7.25 -22.55
CA PHE A 228 14.78 -8.20 -22.10
C PHE A 228 14.48 -8.69 -20.66
N MET A 229 14.16 -7.77 -19.75
CA MET A 229 13.76 -8.12 -18.39
C MET A 229 12.50 -9.00 -18.35
N GLU A 230 11.48 -8.69 -19.17
CA GLU A 230 10.27 -9.52 -19.32
C GLU A 230 10.63 -10.92 -19.82
N TYR A 231 11.45 -11.03 -20.87
CA TYR A 231 11.90 -12.30 -21.40
C TYR A 231 12.60 -13.16 -20.33
N MET A 232 13.55 -12.57 -19.61
CA MET A 232 14.28 -13.26 -18.55
C MET A 232 13.34 -13.77 -17.45
N ASN A 233 12.35 -12.96 -17.02
CA ASN A 233 11.39 -13.38 -16.01
C ASN A 233 10.38 -14.42 -16.54
N SER A 234 9.97 -14.32 -17.79
CA SER A 234 9.07 -15.31 -18.41
C SER A 234 9.74 -16.66 -18.64
N ALA A 235 11.07 -16.65 -18.87
CA ALA A 235 11.89 -17.84 -19.05
C ALA A 235 12.31 -18.54 -17.75
N MET A 236 12.13 -17.87 -16.59
CA MET A 236 12.43 -18.48 -15.29
C MET A 236 11.70 -19.82 -15.11
N THR A 237 12.35 -20.74 -14.42
CA THR A 237 11.73 -22.02 -14.06
C THR A 237 10.42 -21.82 -13.32
N LYS A 238 9.35 -22.41 -13.84
CA LYS A 238 8.04 -22.33 -13.19
C LYS A 238 7.97 -23.32 -12.04
N PRO A 239 7.45 -22.93 -10.87
CA PRO A 239 7.23 -23.87 -9.78
C PRO A 239 6.18 -24.94 -10.18
N PRO A 240 6.18 -26.12 -9.52
CA PRO A 240 5.24 -27.21 -9.82
C PRO A 240 3.77 -26.78 -9.82
N GLU A 241 3.40 -25.86 -8.93
CA GLU A 241 2.05 -25.30 -8.81
C GLU A 241 1.59 -24.57 -10.08
N SER A 242 2.51 -23.97 -10.83
CA SER A 242 2.19 -23.31 -12.10
C SER A 242 1.70 -24.32 -13.14
N LEU A 243 2.37 -25.48 -13.22
CA LEU A 243 1.98 -26.56 -14.14
C LEU A 243 0.63 -27.16 -13.75
N GLU A 244 0.40 -27.37 -12.45
CA GLU A 244 -0.87 -27.88 -11.94
C GLU A 244 -2.04 -26.95 -12.29
N ARG A 245 -1.87 -25.65 -12.13
CA ARG A 245 -2.88 -24.64 -12.50
C ARG A 245 -3.16 -24.61 -14.00
N LEU A 246 -2.12 -24.72 -14.82
CA LEU A 246 -2.29 -24.81 -16.29
C LEU A 246 -3.08 -26.06 -16.67
N ARG A 247 -2.77 -27.20 -16.07
CA ARG A 247 -3.52 -28.45 -16.28
C ARG A 247 -4.98 -28.31 -15.83
N ALA A 248 -5.23 -27.74 -14.65
CA ALA A 248 -6.58 -27.51 -14.17
C ALA A 248 -7.40 -26.62 -15.12
N PHE A 249 -6.76 -25.61 -15.73
CA PHE A 249 -7.41 -24.77 -16.74
C PHE A 249 -7.71 -25.55 -18.04
N LEU A 250 -6.74 -26.30 -18.54
CA LEU A 250 -6.91 -27.13 -19.76
C LEU A 250 -8.01 -28.18 -19.57
N ASP A 251 -8.09 -28.79 -18.39
CA ASP A 251 -9.10 -29.78 -18.02
C ASP A 251 -10.46 -29.14 -17.67
N LYS A 252 -10.61 -27.83 -17.81
CA LYS A 252 -11.81 -27.05 -17.42
C LYS A 252 -12.22 -27.21 -15.95
N ARG A 253 -11.26 -27.51 -15.08
CA ARG A 253 -11.42 -27.61 -13.61
C ARG A 253 -11.11 -26.30 -12.88
N ALA A 254 -10.47 -25.34 -13.56
CA ALA A 254 -10.20 -24.03 -13.01
C ALA A 254 -11.51 -23.22 -12.83
N ALA A 255 -11.57 -22.44 -11.75
CA ALA A 255 -12.68 -21.52 -11.56
C ALA A 255 -12.77 -20.52 -12.72
N PRO A 256 -13.98 -20.19 -13.20
CA PRO A 256 -14.15 -19.20 -14.24
C PRO A 256 -13.68 -17.82 -13.75
N LEU A 257 -13.18 -17.00 -14.68
CA LEU A 257 -12.85 -15.62 -14.38
C LEU A 257 -14.11 -14.84 -14.03
N ASP A 258 -14.04 -13.96 -13.02
CA ASP A 258 -15.13 -13.04 -12.67
C ASP A 258 -15.35 -12.07 -13.87
N LYS A 259 -16.45 -12.25 -14.58
CA LYS A 259 -16.82 -11.32 -15.67
C LYS A 259 -17.25 -9.98 -15.07
N PRO A 260 -16.93 -8.85 -15.73
CA PRO A 260 -17.51 -7.56 -15.33
C PRO A 260 -19.04 -7.69 -15.29
N LYS A 261 -19.68 -7.23 -14.22
CA LYS A 261 -21.13 -7.12 -14.19
C LYS A 261 -21.52 -6.21 -15.35
N GLY A 262 -22.15 -6.77 -16.38
CA GLY A 262 -22.44 -6.09 -17.64
C GLY A 262 -23.23 -4.81 -17.39
N GLY A 263 -22.71 -3.68 -17.83
CA GLY A 263 -23.56 -2.60 -18.24
C GLY A 263 -24.39 -3.13 -19.43
N ASN A 264 -25.71 -3.08 -19.31
CA ASN A 264 -26.60 -3.29 -20.45
C ASN A 264 -26.18 -2.34 -21.57
N LEU A 265 -25.38 -2.82 -22.52
CA LEU A 265 -25.42 -2.26 -23.85
C LEU A 265 -26.76 -2.64 -24.43
N SER A 266 -27.79 -1.83 -24.12
CA SER A 266 -29.04 -1.88 -24.85
C SER A 266 -28.71 -1.65 -26.31
N SER A 267 -28.78 -2.72 -27.08
CA SER A 267 -28.86 -2.65 -28.54
C SER A 267 -29.99 -1.66 -28.91
N LYS A 268 -29.61 -0.52 -29.43
CA LYS A 268 -30.45 0.28 -30.31
C LYS A 268 -29.84 0.24 -31.71
#